data_9cc5a5aadee3e273a83c2b3047a7faac
#
_entry.id   9cc5a5aadee3e273a83c2b3047a7faac
#
_cell.length_a   1.000
_cell.length_b   1.000
_cell.length_c   1.000
_cell.angle_alpha   90.00
_cell.angle_beta   90.00
_cell.angle_gamma   90.00
#
_symmetry.space_group_name_H-M   'P 1'
#
loop_
_entity.id
_entity.type
_entity.pdbx_description
1 polymer ?
#
loop_
_entity_poly.entity_id
_entity_poly.type
_entity_poly.pdbx_seq_one_letter_code
_entity_poly.pdbx_strand_id
1 'polypeptide(L)'
;MKTINYAGSLVALLLVATAAHADCTYPKAPDAIPDANTATKEDMVTAAGQFKQYNLDVDAYVACLDQDTEAKVKEAAGAGAIIQIKSLQAKKKSSAMDERQAKIDEFNKQIRIFKSKG
;
A
#
# COMPACT_ATOMS: atom_id res chain seq x y z
N MET A 1 67.59 -0.46 13.47
CA MET A 1 66.23 -0.78 13.93
C MET A 1 65.26 0.20 13.31
N LYS A 2 64.46 -0.26 12.38
CA LYS A 2 63.43 0.58 11.73
C LYS A 2 62.12 0.39 12.46
N THR A 3 61.65 1.43 13.14
CA THR A 3 60.33 1.47 13.74
C THR A 3 59.32 1.79 12.63
N ILE A 4 58.46 0.83 12.34
CA ILE A 4 57.34 1.00 11.40
C ILE A 4 56.19 1.57 12.18
N ASN A 5 55.89 2.86 11.96
CA ASN A 5 54.70 3.50 12.46
C ASN A 5 53.53 3.13 11.54
N TYR A 6 52.67 2.26 11.99
CA TYR A 6 51.38 2.06 11.38
C TYR A 6 50.43 3.14 11.89
N ALA A 7 50.28 4.22 11.13
CA ALA A 7 49.19 5.14 11.31
C ALA A 7 47.92 4.48 10.77
N GLY A 8 47.17 3.90 11.68
CA GLY A 8 45.83 3.37 11.35
C GLY A 8 44.86 4.50 11.02
N SER A 9 44.60 4.72 9.76
CA SER A 9 43.48 5.55 9.33
C SER A 9 42.18 4.80 9.64
N LEU A 10 41.54 5.17 10.73
CA LEU A 10 40.13 4.86 11.01
C LEU A 10 39.29 5.68 10.06
N VAL A 11 38.94 5.11 8.91
CA VAL A 11 37.86 5.63 8.07
C VAL A 11 36.56 5.30 8.77
N ALA A 12 36.04 6.28 9.52
CA ALA A 12 34.68 6.21 10.03
C ALA A 12 33.74 6.29 8.82
N LEU A 13 33.18 5.12 8.39
CA LEU A 13 32.06 5.08 7.48
C LEU A 13 30.86 5.66 8.21
N LEU A 14 30.59 6.94 7.98
CA LEU A 14 29.31 7.55 8.27
C LEU A 14 28.29 6.90 7.33
N LEU A 15 27.63 5.86 7.83
CA LEU A 15 26.37 5.37 7.26
C LEU A 15 25.34 6.49 7.44
N VAL A 16 25.28 7.37 6.46
CA VAL A 16 24.13 8.26 6.31
C VAL A 16 22.97 7.34 5.98
N ALA A 17 22.20 6.95 6.99
CA ALA A 17 20.89 6.39 6.80
C ALA A 17 20.04 7.48 6.15
N THR A 18 20.08 7.55 4.82
CA THR A 18 19.04 8.24 4.07
C THR A 18 17.76 7.49 4.41
N ALA A 19 16.90 8.11 5.22
CA ALA A 19 15.52 7.67 5.35
C ALA A 19 14.92 7.77 3.95
N ALA A 20 15.03 6.66 3.18
CA ALA A 20 14.31 6.52 1.95
C ALA A 20 12.84 6.55 2.35
N HIS A 21 12.15 7.66 2.05
CA HIS A 21 10.70 7.70 2.06
C HIS A 21 10.27 6.70 0.98
N ALA A 22 10.03 5.44 1.38
CA ALA A 22 9.50 4.44 0.49
C ALA A 22 8.11 4.91 0.08
N ASP A 23 7.95 5.20 -1.22
CA ASP A 23 6.64 5.54 -1.77
C ASP A 23 5.67 4.40 -1.46
N CYS A 24 4.49 4.75 -0.95
CA CYS A 24 3.45 3.76 -0.66
C CYS A 24 2.97 3.14 -1.97
N THR A 25 2.99 1.82 -2.05
CA THR A 25 2.56 1.10 -3.24
C THR A 25 1.04 1.08 -3.33
N TYR A 26 0.50 1.64 -4.42
CA TYR A 26 -0.94 1.60 -4.68
C TYR A 26 -1.41 0.15 -4.83
N PRO A 27 -2.44 -0.29 -4.10
CA PRO A 27 -2.90 -1.67 -4.16
C PRO A 27 -3.54 -1.99 -5.50
N LYS A 28 -3.19 -3.17 -6.05
CA LYS A 28 -3.76 -3.64 -7.30
C LYS A 28 -4.97 -4.52 -7.02
N ALA A 29 -6.13 -4.13 -7.54
CA ALA A 29 -7.32 -4.96 -7.50
C ALA A 29 -7.13 -6.24 -8.32
N PRO A 30 -7.84 -7.34 -8.01
CA PRO A 30 -7.86 -8.53 -8.87
C PRO A 30 -8.18 -8.16 -10.32
N ASP A 31 -7.48 -8.79 -11.27
CA ASP A 31 -7.61 -8.46 -12.70
C ASP A 31 -9.01 -8.72 -13.26
N ALA A 32 -9.70 -9.71 -12.71
CA ALA A 32 -11.05 -10.07 -13.13
C ALA A 32 -11.92 -10.46 -11.93
N ILE A 33 -13.20 -10.11 -12.02
CA ILE A 33 -14.24 -10.61 -11.14
C ILE A 33 -14.94 -11.74 -11.89
N PRO A 34 -15.02 -12.97 -11.33
CA PRO A 34 -15.67 -14.08 -12.03
C PRO A 34 -17.12 -13.79 -12.35
N ASP A 35 -17.55 -14.12 -13.56
CA ASP A 35 -18.96 -14.12 -13.91
C ASP A 35 -19.62 -15.36 -13.30
N ALA A 36 -20.49 -15.16 -12.33
CA ALA A 36 -21.18 -16.24 -11.62
C ALA A 36 -22.02 -17.15 -12.51
N ASN A 37 -22.38 -16.72 -13.74
CA ASN A 37 -23.12 -17.53 -14.67
C ASN A 37 -22.28 -18.63 -15.33
N THR A 38 -20.97 -18.43 -15.40
CA THR A 38 -20.03 -19.35 -16.06
C THR A 38 -18.94 -19.87 -15.14
N ALA A 39 -18.70 -19.23 -14.00
CA ALA A 39 -17.65 -19.57 -13.05
C ALA A 39 -17.93 -20.91 -12.35
N THR A 40 -16.85 -21.65 -12.08
CA THR A 40 -16.87 -22.81 -11.21
C THR A 40 -16.80 -22.41 -9.75
N LYS A 41 -17.04 -23.36 -8.84
CA LYS A 41 -16.85 -23.16 -7.41
C LYS A 41 -15.39 -22.79 -7.09
N GLU A 42 -14.44 -23.45 -7.75
CA GLU A 42 -13.00 -23.18 -7.61
C GLU A 42 -12.65 -21.76 -8.04
N ASP A 43 -13.24 -21.26 -9.12
CA ASP A 43 -13.05 -19.88 -9.58
C ASP A 43 -13.51 -18.87 -8.53
N MET A 44 -14.67 -19.12 -7.93
CA MET A 44 -15.22 -18.26 -6.87
C MET A 44 -14.37 -18.27 -5.60
N VAL A 45 -13.87 -19.45 -5.20
CA VAL A 45 -12.97 -19.59 -4.04
C VAL A 45 -11.63 -18.90 -4.28
N THR A 46 -11.06 -19.08 -5.47
CA THR A 46 -9.81 -18.39 -5.86
C THR A 46 -9.99 -16.88 -5.83
N ALA A 47 -11.07 -16.37 -6.40
CA ALA A 47 -11.40 -14.95 -6.37
C ALA A 47 -11.57 -14.42 -4.94
N ALA A 48 -12.24 -15.18 -4.07
CA ALA A 48 -12.38 -14.80 -2.66
C ALA A 48 -11.03 -14.64 -1.97
N GLY A 49 -10.05 -15.52 -2.24
CA GLY A 49 -8.69 -15.42 -1.74
C GLY A 49 -7.96 -14.18 -2.27
N GLN A 50 -8.12 -13.86 -3.55
CA GLN A 50 -7.54 -12.66 -4.18
C GLN A 50 -8.15 -11.38 -3.59
N PHE A 51 -9.44 -11.33 -3.35
CA PHE A 51 -10.09 -10.19 -2.71
C PHE A 51 -9.70 -10.01 -1.24
N LYS A 52 -9.49 -11.12 -0.53
CA LYS A 52 -8.95 -11.07 0.83
C LYS A 52 -7.55 -10.43 0.84
N GLN A 53 -6.68 -10.83 -0.07
CA GLN A 53 -5.35 -10.22 -0.20
C GLN A 53 -5.44 -8.75 -0.59
N TYR A 54 -6.28 -8.42 -1.56
CA TYR A 54 -6.50 -7.04 -1.97
C TYR A 54 -6.97 -6.13 -0.81
N ASN A 55 -7.84 -6.63 0.05
CA ASN A 55 -8.25 -5.89 1.25
C ASN A 55 -7.06 -5.60 2.17
N LEU A 56 -6.19 -6.59 2.41
CA LEU A 56 -4.99 -6.41 3.21
C LEU A 56 -4.02 -5.41 2.57
N ASP A 57 -3.88 -5.44 1.26
CA ASP A 57 -3.02 -4.52 0.51
C ASP A 57 -3.53 -3.07 0.58
N VAL A 58 -4.85 -2.87 0.53
CA VAL A 58 -5.46 -1.54 0.73
C VAL A 58 -5.23 -1.04 2.15
N ASP A 59 -5.42 -1.89 3.15
CA ASP A 59 -5.18 -1.53 4.55
C ASP A 59 -3.71 -1.16 4.78
N ALA A 60 -2.77 -1.91 4.20
CA ALA A 60 -1.35 -1.62 4.26
C ALA A 60 -1.00 -0.30 3.56
N TYR A 61 -1.61 -0.02 2.42
CA TYR A 61 -1.45 1.24 1.69
C TYR A 61 -1.94 2.44 2.51
N VAL A 62 -3.11 2.34 3.13
CA VAL A 62 -3.66 3.39 3.99
C VAL A 62 -2.75 3.65 5.20
N ALA A 63 -2.26 2.60 5.85
CA ALA A 63 -1.32 2.72 6.97
C ALA A 63 0.01 3.37 6.54
N CYS A 64 0.53 2.99 5.37
CA CYS A 64 1.72 3.61 4.79
C CYS A 64 1.51 5.12 4.53
N LEU A 65 0.35 5.50 3.97
CA LEU A 65 0.02 6.91 3.73
C LEU A 65 -0.06 7.72 5.02
N ASP A 66 -0.56 7.14 6.10
CA ASP A 66 -0.63 7.79 7.40
C ASP A 66 0.78 8.06 7.96
N GLN A 67 1.69 7.09 7.87
CA GLN A 67 3.10 7.27 8.27
C GLN A 67 3.82 8.29 7.39
N ASP A 68 3.63 8.24 6.08
CA ASP A 68 4.20 9.20 5.13
C ASP A 68 3.69 10.63 5.39
N THR A 69 2.41 10.77 5.72
CA THR A 69 1.81 12.05 6.11
C THR A 69 2.48 12.62 7.35
N GLU A 70 2.67 11.82 8.40
CA GLU A 70 3.33 12.25 9.63
C GLU A 70 4.76 12.74 9.34
N ALA A 71 5.53 12.00 8.55
CA ALA A 71 6.89 12.36 8.17
C ALA A 71 6.93 13.69 7.40
N LYS A 72 6.06 13.82 6.39
CA LYS A 72 6.00 15.06 5.56
C LYS A 72 5.54 16.27 6.33
N VAL A 73 4.60 16.12 7.26
CA VAL A 73 4.11 17.20 8.12
C VAL A 73 5.21 17.71 9.04
N LYS A 74 6.06 16.82 9.57
CA LYS A 74 7.22 17.21 10.41
C LYS A 74 8.25 18.05 9.65
N GLU A 75 8.40 17.79 8.34
CA GLU A 75 9.36 18.50 7.47
C GLU A 75 8.76 19.75 6.82
N ALA A 76 7.43 19.95 6.90
CA ALA A 76 6.74 21.02 6.22
C ALA A 76 7.05 22.41 6.80
N ALA A 77 7.29 23.37 5.91
CA ALA A 77 7.52 24.77 6.28
C ALA A 77 6.19 25.54 6.29
N GLY A 78 5.47 25.49 7.42
CA GLY A 78 4.29 26.31 7.67
C GLY A 78 2.94 25.61 7.44
N ALA A 79 1.89 26.27 7.92
CA ALA A 79 0.52 25.71 7.95
C ALA A 79 -0.05 25.43 6.55
N GLY A 80 0.26 26.25 5.56
CA GLY A 80 -0.22 26.06 4.19
C GLY A 80 0.30 24.77 3.56
N ALA A 81 1.58 24.46 3.74
CA ALA A 81 2.18 23.21 3.26
C ALA A 81 1.57 21.98 3.97
N ILE A 82 1.34 22.09 5.28
CA ILE A 82 0.69 21.01 6.06
C ILE A 82 -0.71 20.71 5.53
N ILE A 83 -1.50 21.74 5.26
CA ILE A 83 -2.87 21.57 4.70
C ILE A 83 -2.83 20.87 3.34
N GLN A 84 -1.91 21.28 2.46
CA GLN A 84 -1.76 20.65 1.13
C GLN A 84 -1.35 19.19 1.23
N ILE A 85 -0.40 18.86 2.11
CA ILE A 85 0.05 17.48 2.34
C ILE A 85 -1.13 16.63 2.81
N LYS A 86 -1.84 17.05 3.84
CA LYS A 86 -3.00 16.32 4.38
C LYS A 86 -4.11 16.14 3.35
N SER A 87 -4.39 17.17 2.56
CA SER A 87 -5.42 17.12 1.51
C SER A 87 -5.06 16.11 0.41
N LEU A 88 -3.81 16.12 -0.06
CA LEU A 88 -3.35 15.18 -1.07
C LEU A 88 -3.37 13.72 -0.58
N GLN A 89 -2.90 13.49 0.64
CA GLN A 89 -2.90 12.14 1.23
C GLN A 89 -4.33 11.64 1.49
N ALA A 90 -5.23 12.50 1.92
CA ALA A 90 -6.66 12.17 2.07
C ALA A 90 -7.30 11.74 0.75
N LYS A 91 -6.99 12.42 -0.36
CA LYS A 91 -7.45 12.04 -1.70
C LYS A 91 -6.93 10.68 -2.13
N LYS A 92 -5.66 10.39 -1.88
CA LYS A 92 -5.06 9.08 -2.19
C LYS A 92 -5.76 7.96 -1.40
N LYS A 93 -6.02 8.17 -0.12
CA LYS A 93 -6.74 7.22 0.75
C LYS A 93 -8.16 6.99 0.25
N SER A 94 -8.93 8.05 0.03
CA SER A 94 -10.30 7.97 -0.50
C SER A 94 -10.34 7.20 -1.80
N SER A 95 -9.46 7.49 -2.74
CA SER A 95 -9.42 6.82 -4.03
C SER A 95 -9.24 5.29 -3.89
N ALA A 96 -8.31 4.86 -3.05
CA ALA A 96 -8.08 3.42 -2.81
C ALA A 96 -9.25 2.75 -2.10
N MET A 97 -9.86 3.43 -1.12
CA MET A 97 -11.01 2.91 -0.36
C MET A 97 -12.26 2.83 -1.22
N ASP A 98 -12.52 3.83 -2.05
CA ASP A 98 -13.68 3.86 -2.96
C ASP A 98 -13.56 2.77 -4.03
N GLU A 99 -12.37 2.59 -4.60
CA GLU A 99 -12.10 1.51 -5.55
C GLU A 99 -12.30 0.14 -4.90
N ARG A 100 -11.76 -0.07 -3.69
CA ARG A 100 -11.98 -1.28 -2.91
C ARG A 100 -13.46 -1.56 -2.72
N GLN A 101 -14.23 -0.57 -2.29
CA GLN A 101 -15.65 -0.73 -2.05
C GLN A 101 -16.40 -1.13 -3.32
N ALA A 102 -16.15 -0.46 -4.43
CA ALA A 102 -16.78 -0.76 -5.71
C ALA A 102 -16.46 -2.19 -6.20
N LYS A 103 -15.21 -2.62 -6.06
CA LYS A 103 -14.78 -3.97 -6.46
C LYS A 103 -15.38 -5.05 -5.56
N ILE A 104 -15.43 -4.82 -4.26
CA ILE A 104 -16.05 -5.75 -3.30
C ILE A 104 -17.55 -5.86 -3.55
N ASP A 105 -18.23 -4.76 -3.80
CA ASP A 105 -19.67 -4.78 -4.08
C ASP A 105 -19.99 -5.58 -5.33
N GLU A 106 -19.19 -5.43 -6.39
CA GLU A 106 -19.36 -6.22 -7.61
C GLU A 106 -19.08 -7.71 -7.35
N PHE A 107 -18.02 -8.05 -6.62
CA PHE A 107 -17.75 -9.44 -6.27
C PHE A 107 -18.84 -10.05 -5.39
N ASN A 108 -19.34 -9.32 -4.41
CA ASN A 108 -20.46 -9.75 -3.57
C ASN A 108 -21.73 -9.99 -4.38
N LYS A 109 -21.98 -9.16 -5.41
CA LYS A 109 -23.06 -9.39 -6.36
C LYS A 109 -22.91 -10.74 -7.09
N GLN A 110 -21.70 -11.04 -7.59
CA GLN A 110 -21.41 -12.32 -8.23
C GLN A 110 -21.59 -13.51 -7.26
N ILE A 111 -21.16 -13.36 -6.00
CA ILE A 111 -21.38 -14.38 -4.96
C ILE A 111 -22.89 -14.66 -4.78
N ARG A 112 -23.71 -13.63 -4.69
CA ARG A 112 -25.18 -13.81 -4.56
C ARG A 112 -25.78 -14.54 -5.75
N ILE A 113 -25.39 -14.16 -6.96
CA ILE A 113 -25.82 -14.84 -8.18
C ILE A 113 -25.39 -16.30 -8.17
N PHE A 114 -24.14 -16.58 -7.84
CA PHE A 114 -23.62 -17.95 -7.78
C PHE A 114 -24.37 -18.82 -6.78
N LYS A 115 -24.62 -18.30 -5.59
CA LYS A 115 -25.40 -19.01 -4.54
C LYS A 115 -26.84 -19.28 -4.95
N SER A 116 -27.45 -18.41 -5.73
CA SER A 116 -28.85 -18.55 -6.18
C SER A 116 -29.03 -19.65 -7.22
N LYS A 117 -27.96 -20.12 -7.84
CA LYS A 117 -27.99 -21.14 -8.90
C LYS A 117 -27.95 -22.58 -8.39
N GLY A 118 -27.54 -22.76 -7.15
CA GLY A 118 -27.35 -24.08 -6.56
C GLY A 118 -27.99 -24.26 -5.23
#